data_d7e97485aac362b472ee9b408b1ab171
#
_entry.id   d7e97485aac362b472ee9b408b1ab171
#
_cell.length_a   1.000
_cell.length_b   1.000
_cell.length_c   1.000
_cell.angle_alpha   90.00
_cell.angle_beta   90.00
_cell.angle_gamma   90.00
#
_symmetry.space_group_name_H-M   'P 1'
#
loop_
_entity.id
_entity.type
_entity.pdbx_description
1 polymer ?
#
loop_
_entity_poly.entity_id
_entity_poly.type
_entity_poly.pdbx_seq_one_letter_code
_entity_poly.pdbx_strand_id
1 'polypeptide(L)'
;GLLVAPPLGGAPLIFPAMMTEYLGLTPNYLDVVDTGGASGASQVWRAAAAIAAGMCESVLCLTADLQSPKAFYTRGAPMVGLPASEFDRPYGPMGANSGYALLAQRHMYEYGTTSEQLAKIAVDQRTNACANPMAMFYGKPITVEDVLSSPLIVDPLHLLEIVMPCSGAAAVLVTSAD
;
A
#
# COMPACT_ATOMS: atom_id res chain seq x y z
N GLY A 1 -20.60 -9.71 5.35
CA GLY A 1 -20.25 -8.38 4.86
C GLY A 1 -19.16 -8.41 3.78
N LEU A 2 -19.03 -7.33 3.03
CA LEU A 2 -17.95 -7.11 2.09
C LEU A 2 -17.36 -5.70 2.26
N LEU A 3 -16.06 -5.62 2.46
CA LEU A 3 -15.28 -4.38 2.44
C LEU A 3 -14.30 -4.42 1.26
N VAL A 4 -14.26 -3.37 0.48
CA VAL A 4 -13.36 -3.26 -0.66
C VAL A 4 -12.49 -1.99 -0.55
N ALA A 5 -11.25 -2.06 -1.00
CA ALA A 5 -10.43 -0.87 -1.22
C ALA A 5 -10.49 -0.48 -2.70
N PRO A 6 -10.59 0.80 -3.03
CA PRO A 6 -10.57 1.22 -4.43
C PRO A 6 -9.18 0.96 -5.02
N PRO A 7 -9.11 0.56 -6.30
CA PRO A 7 -7.82 0.43 -6.98
C PRO A 7 -7.15 1.81 -7.14
N LEU A 8 -5.82 1.83 -7.15
CA LEU A 8 -5.04 3.07 -7.26
C LEU A 8 -5.32 3.88 -8.54
N GLY A 9 -5.81 3.25 -9.58
CA GLY A 9 -6.24 3.90 -10.83
C GLY A 9 -7.60 4.62 -10.74
N GLY A 10 -8.27 4.57 -9.59
CA GLY A 10 -9.63 5.04 -9.37
C GLY A 10 -10.66 3.93 -9.51
N ALA A 11 -11.72 4.03 -8.74
CA ALA A 11 -12.83 3.10 -8.79
C ALA A 11 -14.01 3.69 -9.58
N PRO A 12 -14.80 2.88 -10.29
CA PRO A 12 -16.08 3.31 -10.86
C PRO A 12 -17.04 3.69 -9.73
N LEU A 13 -18.08 4.45 -10.10
CA LEU A 13 -19.19 4.72 -9.18
C LEU A 13 -19.78 3.40 -8.68
N ILE A 14 -20.24 3.38 -7.43
CA ILE A 14 -20.85 2.20 -6.78
C ILE A 14 -19.95 0.95 -6.78
N PHE A 15 -18.65 1.14 -6.77
CA PHE A 15 -17.65 0.05 -6.85
C PHE A 15 -17.94 -1.13 -5.91
N PRO A 16 -18.30 -0.94 -4.61
CA PRO A 16 -18.65 -2.06 -3.74
C PRO A 16 -19.83 -2.90 -4.25
N ALA A 17 -20.87 -2.25 -4.77
CA ALA A 17 -22.04 -2.96 -5.33
C ALA A 17 -21.68 -3.75 -6.59
N MET A 18 -20.85 -3.19 -7.46
CA MET A 18 -20.35 -3.92 -8.63
C MET A 18 -19.53 -5.15 -8.22
N MET A 19 -18.76 -5.05 -7.14
CA MET A 19 -18.00 -6.19 -6.62
C MET A 19 -18.89 -7.28 -6.05
N THR A 20 -20.02 -6.93 -5.41
CA THR A 20 -20.97 -7.94 -4.94
C THR A 20 -21.60 -8.71 -6.10
N GLU A 21 -21.97 -8.02 -7.18
CA GLU A 21 -22.51 -8.63 -8.38
C GLU A 21 -21.47 -9.56 -9.04
N TYR A 22 -20.24 -9.08 -9.21
CA TYR A 22 -19.16 -9.84 -9.80
C TYR A 22 -18.81 -11.13 -9.01
N LEU A 23 -18.83 -11.03 -7.68
CA LEU A 23 -18.53 -12.15 -6.78
C LEU A 23 -19.74 -13.05 -6.48
N GLY A 24 -20.95 -12.68 -6.92
CA GLY A 24 -22.17 -13.41 -6.63
C GLY A 24 -22.55 -13.36 -5.14
N LEU A 25 -22.24 -12.29 -4.44
CA LEU A 25 -22.48 -12.12 -3.00
C LEU A 25 -23.70 -11.25 -2.73
N THR A 26 -24.40 -11.52 -1.63
CA THR A 26 -25.52 -10.70 -1.12
C THR A 26 -25.24 -10.29 0.32
N PRO A 27 -24.28 -9.39 0.57
CA PRO A 27 -23.89 -9.02 1.91
C PRO A 27 -24.92 -8.11 2.60
N ASN A 28 -25.11 -8.28 3.92
CA ASN A 28 -25.90 -7.37 4.75
C ASN A 28 -25.13 -6.08 5.10
N TYR A 29 -23.81 -6.13 5.04
CA TYR A 29 -22.91 -4.99 5.28
C TYR A 29 -21.98 -4.83 4.09
N LEU A 30 -21.95 -3.62 3.53
CA LEU A 30 -21.18 -3.30 2.34
C LEU A 30 -20.60 -1.89 2.46
N ASP A 31 -19.27 -1.76 2.30
CA ASP A 31 -18.62 -0.44 2.36
C ASP A 31 -17.33 -0.42 1.53
N VAL A 32 -16.85 0.79 1.28
CA VAL A 32 -15.54 1.05 0.69
C VAL A 32 -14.61 1.65 1.75
N VAL A 33 -13.39 1.18 1.80
CA VAL A 33 -12.38 1.69 2.74
C VAL A 33 -11.22 2.25 1.95
N ASP A 34 -11.09 3.57 1.98
CA ASP A 34 -9.97 4.28 1.35
C ASP A 34 -9.21 5.10 2.39
N THR A 35 -8.12 4.54 2.87
CA THR A 35 -7.14 5.19 3.74
C THR A 35 -5.74 5.11 3.11
N GLY A 36 -5.69 5.13 1.77
CA GLY A 36 -4.46 4.99 1.02
C GLY A 36 -3.78 3.63 1.30
N GLY A 37 -2.47 3.62 1.51
CA GLY A 37 -1.72 2.39 1.78
C GLY A 37 -2.11 1.64 3.05
N ALA A 38 -2.87 2.26 3.96
CA ALA A 38 -3.38 1.64 5.18
C ALA A 38 -4.75 0.95 5.01
N SER A 39 -5.33 0.98 3.80
CA SER A 39 -6.70 0.47 3.55
C SER A 39 -6.88 -0.99 3.98
N GLY A 40 -5.92 -1.86 3.74
CA GLY A 40 -6.01 -3.27 4.14
C GLY A 40 -6.15 -3.47 5.65
N ALA A 41 -5.34 -2.76 6.45
CA ALA A 41 -5.44 -2.81 7.91
C ALA A 41 -6.76 -2.18 8.40
N SER A 42 -7.17 -1.06 7.79
CA SER A 42 -8.42 -0.37 8.11
C SER A 42 -9.65 -1.22 7.80
N GLN A 43 -9.63 -2.03 6.76
CA GLN A 43 -10.70 -3.00 6.46
C GLN A 43 -10.86 -4.02 7.58
N VAL A 44 -9.76 -4.62 8.05
CA VAL A 44 -9.80 -5.61 9.14
C VAL A 44 -10.37 -4.99 10.42
N TRP A 45 -9.95 -3.78 10.76
CA TRP A 45 -10.47 -3.06 11.92
C TRP A 45 -11.97 -2.77 11.79
N ARG A 46 -12.43 -2.27 10.62
CA ARG A 46 -13.86 -2.01 10.37
C ARG A 46 -14.70 -3.30 10.35
N ALA A 47 -14.15 -4.38 9.79
CA ALA A 47 -14.81 -5.68 9.81
C ALA A 47 -15.06 -6.16 11.24
N ALA A 48 -14.05 -6.09 12.12
CA ALA A 48 -14.17 -6.43 13.52
C ALA A 48 -15.22 -5.54 14.23
N ALA A 49 -15.22 -4.24 13.96
CA ALA A 49 -16.21 -3.32 14.52
C ALA A 49 -17.64 -3.63 14.04
N ALA A 50 -17.85 -3.96 12.77
CA ALA A 50 -19.15 -4.31 12.22
C ALA A 50 -19.70 -5.61 12.83
N ILE A 51 -18.85 -6.61 13.00
CA ILE A 51 -19.20 -7.86 13.66
C ILE A 51 -19.55 -7.63 15.13
N ALA A 52 -18.73 -6.87 15.85
CA ALA A 52 -18.99 -6.53 17.25
C ALA A 52 -20.30 -5.72 17.44
N ALA A 53 -20.68 -4.93 16.44
CA ALA A 53 -21.95 -4.20 16.42
C ALA A 53 -23.16 -5.06 15.98
N GLY A 54 -22.96 -6.34 15.66
CA GLY A 54 -24.02 -7.25 15.21
C GLY A 54 -24.57 -6.96 13.81
N MET A 55 -23.83 -6.22 12.99
CA MET A 55 -24.26 -5.92 11.62
C MET A 55 -24.13 -7.13 10.69
N CYS A 56 -23.20 -8.03 10.98
CA CYS A 56 -22.94 -9.27 10.26
C CYS A 56 -22.07 -10.20 11.12
N GLU A 57 -22.02 -11.48 10.77
CA GLU A 57 -21.21 -12.50 11.46
C GLU A 57 -19.84 -12.69 10.83
N SER A 58 -19.71 -12.34 9.55
CA SER A 58 -18.47 -12.47 8.80
C SER A 58 -18.32 -11.34 7.77
N VAL A 59 -17.09 -10.92 7.53
CA VAL A 59 -16.76 -9.86 6.55
C VAL A 59 -15.58 -10.28 5.70
N LEU A 60 -15.78 -10.28 4.39
CA LEU A 60 -14.69 -10.41 3.42
C LEU A 60 -14.06 -9.03 3.20
N CYS A 61 -12.78 -8.89 3.53
CA CYS A 61 -11.96 -7.73 3.25
C CYS A 61 -11.17 -8.00 1.96
N LEU A 62 -11.38 -7.19 0.92
CA LEU A 62 -10.79 -7.42 -0.39
C LEU A 62 -10.01 -6.18 -0.85
N THR A 63 -8.77 -6.41 -1.26
CA THR A 63 -7.93 -5.41 -1.92
C THR A 63 -7.35 -6.04 -3.19
N ALA A 64 -7.54 -5.38 -4.32
CA ALA A 64 -7.00 -5.82 -5.60
C ALA A 64 -6.58 -4.63 -6.44
N ASP A 65 -5.46 -4.73 -7.11
CA ASP A 65 -5.00 -3.71 -8.04
C ASP A 65 -4.27 -4.33 -9.23
N LEU A 66 -4.48 -3.73 -10.39
CA LEU A 66 -3.79 -4.08 -11.63
C LEU A 66 -2.93 -2.89 -12.05
N GLN A 67 -1.63 -3.01 -11.90
CA GLN A 67 -0.68 -1.98 -12.27
C GLN A 67 -0.30 -2.11 -13.74
N SER A 68 -0.60 -1.08 -14.52
CA SER A 68 -0.05 -0.96 -15.87
C SER A 68 1.30 -0.22 -15.80
N PRO A 69 2.36 -0.71 -16.45
CA PRO A 69 3.61 0.02 -16.55
C PRO A 69 3.42 1.44 -17.10
N LYS A 70 2.53 1.61 -18.08
CA LYS A 70 2.17 2.93 -18.61
C LYS A 70 1.51 3.83 -17.56
N ALA A 71 0.59 3.30 -16.76
CA ALA A 71 -0.09 4.05 -15.72
C ALA A 71 0.89 4.50 -14.62
N PHE A 72 1.92 3.71 -14.33
CA PHE A 72 2.95 4.09 -13.38
C PHE A 72 3.76 5.30 -13.84
N TYR A 73 4.18 5.33 -15.10
CA TYR A 73 4.92 6.45 -15.68
C TYR A 73 4.05 7.68 -15.96
N THR A 74 2.75 7.51 -16.16
CA THR A 74 1.79 8.62 -16.36
C THR A 74 1.23 9.17 -15.06
N ARG A 75 1.55 8.59 -13.92
CA ARG A 75 1.16 9.08 -12.58
C ARG A 75 1.72 10.46 -12.21
N GLY A 76 2.48 11.10 -13.08
CA GLY A 76 2.71 12.54 -13.06
C GLY A 76 1.46 13.37 -13.39
N ALA A 77 0.34 12.76 -13.75
CA ALA A 77 -0.94 13.45 -13.85
C ALA A 77 -1.34 13.99 -12.47
N PRO A 78 -1.78 15.25 -12.37
CA PRO A 78 -2.17 15.82 -11.10
C PRO A 78 -3.30 14.98 -10.51
N MET A 79 -3.11 14.47 -9.31
CA MET A 79 -4.21 14.01 -8.47
C MET A 79 -4.95 15.28 -8.03
N VAL A 80 -5.80 15.77 -8.92
CA VAL A 80 -6.57 17.01 -8.72
C VAL A 80 -7.37 16.88 -7.43
N GLY A 81 -7.28 17.89 -6.56
CA GLY A 81 -8.02 17.93 -5.31
C GLY A 81 -7.31 17.34 -4.09
N LEU A 82 -6.09 16.85 -4.23
CA LEU A 82 -5.28 16.53 -3.05
C LEU A 82 -4.42 17.74 -2.62
N PRO A 83 -4.33 18.04 -1.30
CA PRO A 83 -3.46 19.10 -0.79
C PRO A 83 -2.02 18.98 -1.29
N ALA A 84 -1.48 17.77 -1.34
CA ALA A 84 -0.14 17.49 -1.87
C ALA A 84 0.06 17.95 -3.32
N SER A 85 -0.99 17.93 -4.16
CA SER A 85 -0.90 18.40 -5.53
C SER A 85 -0.87 19.93 -5.64
N GLU A 86 -1.50 20.62 -4.72
CA GLU A 86 -1.63 22.07 -4.76
C GLU A 86 -0.52 22.77 -3.98
N PHE A 87 -0.11 22.20 -2.83
CA PHE A 87 0.82 22.85 -1.92
C PHE A 87 2.24 22.30 -2.00
N ASP A 88 2.43 21.00 -2.22
CA ASP A 88 3.75 20.36 -2.22
C ASP A 88 4.37 20.31 -3.63
N ARG A 89 3.57 19.93 -4.63
CA ARG A 89 4.05 19.74 -6.01
C ARG A 89 4.72 20.96 -6.63
N PRO A 90 4.29 22.21 -6.38
CA PRO A 90 5.00 23.39 -6.90
C PRO A 90 6.46 23.48 -6.45
N TYR A 91 6.82 22.82 -5.36
CA TYR A 91 8.19 22.76 -4.81
C TYR A 91 8.95 21.50 -5.24
N GLY A 92 8.40 20.69 -6.15
CA GLY A 92 9.06 19.52 -6.71
C GLY A 92 8.61 18.15 -6.23
N PRO A 93 8.12 17.96 -4.97
CA PRO A 93 7.69 16.66 -4.50
C PRO A 93 6.63 16.02 -5.40
N MET A 94 6.83 14.76 -5.75
CA MET A 94 5.88 13.99 -6.55
C MET A 94 5.61 12.63 -5.90
N GLY A 95 4.36 12.43 -5.45
CA GLY A 95 3.91 11.18 -4.86
C GLY A 95 4.42 10.93 -3.44
N ALA A 96 4.07 9.77 -2.91
CA ALA A 96 4.29 9.41 -1.51
C ALA A 96 5.78 9.35 -1.13
N ASN A 97 6.64 8.87 -2.04
CA ASN A 97 8.07 8.70 -1.76
C ASN A 97 8.75 10.02 -1.38
N SER A 98 8.34 11.15 -2.01
CA SER A 98 8.89 12.48 -1.67
C SER A 98 8.52 12.89 -0.25
N GLY A 99 7.28 12.67 0.18
CA GLY A 99 6.86 12.94 1.55
C GLY A 99 7.62 12.09 2.58
N TYR A 100 7.78 10.80 2.31
CA TYR A 100 8.57 9.90 3.17
C TYR A 100 10.06 10.26 3.20
N ALA A 101 10.62 10.72 2.08
CA ALA A 101 12.00 11.19 2.05
C ALA A 101 12.22 12.40 2.95
N LEU A 102 11.30 13.37 2.94
CA LEU A 102 11.36 14.52 3.86
C LEU A 102 11.29 14.09 5.33
N LEU A 103 10.42 13.13 5.66
CA LEU A 103 10.35 12.56 7.00
C LEU A 103 11.63 11.81 7.37
N ALA A 104 12.21 11.04 6.45
CA ALA A 104 13.48 10.36 6.66
C ALA A 104 14.62 11.35 6.91
N GLN A 105 14.74 12.41 6.10
CA GLN A 105 15.71 13.49 6.31
C GLN A 105 15.56 14.14 7.67
N ARG A 106 14.34 14.44 8.08
CA ARG A 106 14.07 15.00 9.42
C ARG A 106 14.50 14.04 10.53
N HIS A 107 14.19 12.77 10.40
CA HIS A 107 14.57 11.74 11.35
C HIS A 107 16.10 11.57 11.44
N MET A 108 16.79 11.59 10.30
CA MET A 108 18.25 11.55 10.25
C MET A 108 18.87 12.77 10.96
N TYR A 109 18.30 13.94 10.74
CA TYR A 109 18.75 15.18 11.40
C TYR A 109 18.54 15.15 12.91
N GLU A 110 17.37 14.72 13.39
CA GLU A 110 17.02 14.74 14.82
C GLU A 110 17.67 13.61 15.63
N TYR A 111 17.79 12.42 15.03
CA TYR A 111 18.19 11.21 15.76
C TYR A 111 19.49 10.60 15.27
N GLY A 112 20.15 11.18 14.27
CA GLY A 112 21.38 10.65 13.71
C GLY A 112 21.22 9.32 12.96
N THR A 113 20.03 9.01 12.49
CA THR A 113 19.78 7.79 11.68
C THR A 113 20.61 7.83 10.41
N THR A 114 21.21 6.72 10.03
CA THR A 114 22.05 6.62 8.85
C THR A 114 21.36 5.90 7.69
N SER A 115 21.88 6.07 6.47
CA SER A 115 21.38 5.38 5.30
C SER A 115 21.53 3.86 5.40
N GLU A 116 22.58 3.37 6.09
CA GLU A 116 22.77 1.94 6.35
C GLU A 116 21.66 1.36 7.23
N GLN A 117 21.17 2.14 8.20
CA GLN A 117 20.07 1.73 9.06
C GLN A 117 18.76 1.65 8.28
N LEU A 118 18.50 2.58 7.36
CA LEU A 118 17.35 2.51 6.45
C LEU A 118 17.48 1.32 5.50
N ALA A 119 18.63 1.13 4.87
CA ALA A 119 18.92 0.02 3.98
C ALA A 119 18.77 -1.35 4.67
N LYS A 120 19.11 -1.44 5.97
CA LYS A 120 18.95 -2.66 6.76
C LYS A 120 17.49 -3.14 6.79
N ILE A 121 16.51 -2.23 6.83
CA ILE A 121 15.08 -2.60 6.79
C ILE A 121 14.75 -3.32 5.48
N ALA A 122 15.23 -2.81 4.36
CA ALA A 122 15.03 -3.43 3.05
C ALA A 122 15.68 -4.82 2.97
N VAL A 123 16.89 -4.98 3.52
CA VAL A 123 17.61 -6.25 3.58
C VAL A 123 16.85 -7.28 4.44
N ASP A 124 16.31 -6.87 5.59
CA ASP A 124 15.58 -7.78 6.48
C ASP A 124 14.26 -8.24 5.83
N GLN A 125 13.54 -7.34 5.19
CA GLN A 125 12.35 -7.71 4.42
C GLN A 125 12.70 -8.66 3.25
N ARG A 126 13.80 -8.41 2.57
CA ARG A 126 14.27 -9.28 1.49
C ARG A 126 14.68 -10.67 2.00
N THR A 127 15.28 -10.74 3.17
CA THR A 127 15.63 -12.01 3.83
C THR A 127 14.37 -12.85 4.08
N ASN A 128 13.31 -12.24 4.60
CA ASN A 128 12.02 -12.91 4.77
C ASN A 128 11.40 -13.36 3.43
N ALA A 129 11.48 -12.51 2.40
CA ALA A 129 11.00 -12.86 1.07
C ALA A 129 11.79 -14.02 0.46
N CYS A 130 13.10 -14.09 0.69
CA CYS A 130 13.95 -15.21 0.22
C CYS A 130 13.56 -16.56 0.80
N ALA A 131 12.98 -16.58 1.99
CA ALA A 131 12.53 -17.80 2.67
C ALA A 131 11.11 -18.24 2.24
N ASN A 132 10.35 -17.39 1.57
CA ASN A 132 8.98 -17.67 1.16
C ASN A 132 8.90 -18.04 -0.32
N PRO A 133 8.61 -19.32 -0.67
CA PRO A 133 8.53 -19.77 -2.07
C PRO A 133 7.48 -19.03 -2.92
N MET A 134 6.47 -18.42 -2.30
CA MET A 134 5.43 -17.65 -2.99
C MET A 134 5.82 -16.20 -3.22
N ALA A 135 6.92 -15.72 -2.64
CA ALA A 135 7.35 -14.34 -2.80
C ALA A 135 8.04 -14.13 -4.15
N MET A 136 7.81 -12.97 -4.77
CA MET A 136 8.45 -12.57 -6.03
C MET A 136 9.99 -12.56 -5.93
N PHE A 137 10.51 -12.29 -4.74
CA PHE A 137 11.94 -12.26 -4.47
C PHE A 137 12.48 -13.51 -3.77
N TYR A 138 11.77 -14.64 -3.88
CA TYR A 138 12.25 -15.92 -3.38
C TYR A 138 13.65 -16.24 -3.90
N GLY A 139 14.57 -16.55 -3.00
CA GLY A 139 15.94 -16.91 -3.34
C GLY A 139 16.79 -15.78 -3.96
N LYS A 140 16.37 -14.51 -3.85
CA LYS A 140 17.09 -13.34 -4.40
C LYS A 140 17.56 -12.40 -3.28
N PRO A 141 18.60 -12.76 -2.51
CA PRO A 141 19.08 -11.93 -1.41
C PRO A 141 19.66 -10.60 -1.92
N ILE A 142 19.71 -9.61 -1.03
CA ILE A 142 20.42 -8.34 -1.22
C ILE A 142 21.23 -8.04 0.04
N THR A 143 22.24 -7.21 -0.13
CA THR A 143 23.06 -6.65 0.95
C THR A 143 22.78 -5.18 1.17
N VAL A 144 23.27 -4.60 2.27
CA VAL A 144 23.22 -3.16 2.51
C VAL A 144 23.93 -2.40 1.37
N GLU A 145 25.06 -2.91 0.89
CA GLU A 145 25.81 -2.31 -0.23
C GLU A 145 24.98 -2.30 -1.53
N ASP A 146 24.25 -3.40 -1.81
CA ASP A 146 23.35 -3.43 -2.99
C ASP A 146 22.26 -2.36 -2.91
N VAL A 147 21.74 -2.10 -1.71
CA VAL A 147 20.73 -1.07 -1.50
C VAL A 147 21.34 0.31 -1.73
N LEU A 148 22.44 0.63 -1.07
CA LEU A 148 23.08 1.95 -1.14
C LEU A 148 23.68 2.26 -2.52
N SER A 149 24.07 1.25 -3.30
CA SER A 149 24.53 1.40 -4.67
C SER A 149 23.42 1.45 -5.71
N SER A 150 22.17 1.13 -5.32
CA SER A 150 21.02 1.23 -6.21
C SER A 150 20.68 2.70 -6.53
N PRO A 151 19.98 2.98 -7.64
CA PRO A 151 19.67 4.35 -8.02
C PRO A 151 18.98 5.14 -6.90
N LEU A 152 19.49 6.35 -6.62
CA LEU A 152 18.82 7.29 -5.72
C LEU A 152 17.54 7.81 -6.40
N ILE A 153 16.39 7.58 -5.78
CA ILE A 153 15.09 7.99 -6.34
C ILE A 153 14.68 9.35 -5.79
N VAL A 154 14.80 9.52 -4.49
CA VAL A 154 14.57 10.79 -3.80
C VAL A 154 15.37 10.78 -2.50
N ASP A 155 16.34 11.67 -2.36
CA ASP A 155 17.24 11.69 -1.21
C ASP A 155 16.49 11.70 0.13
N PRO A 156 16.77 10.75 1.07
CA PRO A 156 17.86 9.77 1.07
C PRO A 156 17.47 8.37 0.54
N LEU A 157 16.30 8.19 -0.09
CA LEU A 157 15.74 6.88 -0.43
C LEU A 157 16.23 6.37 -1.80
N HIS A 158 16.80 5.16 -1.80
CA HIS A 158 17.23 4.44 -2.99
C HIS A 158 16.12 3.53 -3.53
N LEU A 159 16.30 3.03 -4.75
CA LEU A 159 15.31 2.19 -5.44
C LEU A 159 14.89 0.96 -4.64
N LEU A 160 15.82 0.30 -3.95
CA LEU A 160 15.53 -0.91 -3.20
C LEU A 160 14.90 -0.64 -1.82
N GLU A 161 14.77 0.61 -1.41
CA GLU A 161 14.11 1.04 -0.17
C GLU A 161 12.64 1.42 -0.39
N ILE A 162 12.24 1.65 -1.62
CA ILE A 162 10.86 2.06 -1.94
C ILE A 162 10.00 0.90 -2.38
N VAL A 163 8.68 1.07 -2.26
CA VAL A 163 7.71 0.05 -2.66
C VAL A 163 7.79 -0.22 -4.16
N MET A 164 7.82 -1.50 -4.52
CA MET A 164 7.74 -1.94 -5.90
C MET A 164 6.27 -2.01 -6.34
N PRO A 165 5.86 -1.28 -7.38
CA PRO A 165 4.52 -1.43 -7.95
C PRO A 165 4.33 -2.85 -8.49
N CYS A 166 3.26 -3.51 -8.07
CA CYS A 166 2.91 -4.85 -8.54
C CYS A 166 1.40 -4.98 -8.74
N SER A 167 1.02 -5.92 -9.59
CA SER A 167 -0.37 -6.35 -9.74
C SER A 167 -0.63 -7.50 -8.77
N GLY A 168 -1.75 -7.49 -8.10
CA GLY A 168 -2.11 -8.54 -7.16
C GLY A 168 -3.43 -8.29 -6.47
N ALA A 169 -3.87 -9.31 -5.75
CA ALA A 169 -5.05 -9.25 -4.90
C ALA A 169 -4.78 -9.97 -3.58
N ALA A 170 -5.41 -9.48 -2.54
CA ALA A 170 -5.43 -10.12 -1.23
C ALA A 170 -6.84 -10.07 -0.66
N ALA A 171 -7.24 -11.15 0.01
CA ALA A 171 -8.51 -11.24 0.70
C ALA A 171 -8.30 -11.78 2.11
N VAL A 172 -8.99 -11.19 3.08
CA VAL A 172 -9.02 -11.63 4.48
C VAL A 172 -10.46 -11.80 4.89
N LEU A 173 -10.80 -12.97 5.41
CA LEU A 173 -12.12 -13.22 6.01
C LEU A 173 -12.00 -13.01 7.52
N VAL A 174 -12.79 -12.06 8.03
CA VAL A 174 -12.93 -11.79 9.47
C VAL A 174 -14.26 -12.38 9.93
N THR A 175 -14.26 -13.16 11.00
CA THR A 175 -15.47 -13.80 11.56
C THR A 175 -15.56 -13.55 13.06
N SER A 176 -16.76 -13.73 13.64
CA SER A 176 -16.91 -13.91 15.09
C SER A 176 -16.13 -15.13 15.56
N ALA A 177 -15.82 -15.17 16.84
CA ALA A 177 -15.14 -16.31 17.47
C ALA A 177 -16.09 -17.43 17.91
N ASP A 178 -17.40 -17.21 17.79
CA ASP A 178 -18.49 -18.09 18.24
C ASP A 178 -18.89 -19.09 17.15
#